data_d810f705e94791d835f0fdd66a37589d
#
_entry.id   d810f705e94791d835f0fdd66a37589d
#
_cell.length_a   1.000
_cell.length_b   1.000
_cell.length_c   1.000
_cell.angle_alpha   90.00
_cell.angle_beta   90.00
_cell.angle_gamma   90.00
#
_symmetry.space_group_name_H-M   'P 1'
#
loop_
_entity.id
_entity.type
_entity.pdbx_description
1 polymer ?
#
loop_
_entity_poly.entity_id
_entity_poly.type
_entity_poly.pdbx_seq_one_letter_code
_entity_poly.pdbx_strand_id
1 'polypeptide(L)'
;QLNKKFICKIHDITERREVLDMQNQAIARVASRIVSVEFPLVQATIDGSEIGEIQDSSGRNYWMRLLHYIDGELLADRATPCRSIYTELGITLGKMDLELQSFNHIAAYRPDTTWDLKNALLAKKHLPLIGDPEIRRIADYYFMLFESEVQPILGDLRKSVVHQDAHRYSVLVNSNDRVTGIIDFGDTVHTATIFNLSVAAYDAILDRTDGLDMVAALVKGYHSEYRLTGQEVSLMYFLIGARLAVYTAMAAHFRVTQPDNVHAQLKSKSVSAALKYWISVNPARAEDRLRSACAMPSILPTETDLNNKITKREERFPASLYTHYERPLYLERGALQYLHDAMGHTYLDCVNNVCQWGHCHPTIARAIQHQVTKLNTNSRYIYDVMAEYADRLTATMPDPLSVCFFVNSGSEANDLALRLAHAYTGQRDVIVVDKAYHGNSDRCTEISPHRIDRPGKPGLPVHVHKIMVPDTFRGPYKGADAGKKYAADVVNILENITNEKRGVSAFIAESLVGTGGQIVLPDGYLEQVYK
;
A
#
# COMPACT_ATOMS: atom_id res chain seq x y z
N GLN A 1 1.14 -33.55 44.76
CA GLN A 1 0.86 -33.62 43.30
C GLN A 1 -0.50 -33.01 42.89
N LEU A 2 -1.30 -32.49 43.84
CA LEU A 2 -2.72 -32.12 43.63
C LEU A 2 -2.97 -30.68 43.16
N ASN A 3 -1.97 -29.86 42.80
CA ASN A 3 -2.16 -28.47 42.40
C ASN A 3 -1.55 -28.07 41.05
N LYS A 4 -1.18 -29.04 40.19
CA LYS A 4 -0.73 -28.70 38.84
C LYS A 4 -1.91 -28.55 37.90
N LYS A 5 -1.97 -27.42 37.21
CA LYS A 5 -2.98 -27.16 36.15
C LYS A 5 -2.43 -27.65 34.81
N PHE A 6 -3.31 -28.10 33.95
CA PHE A 6 -2.98 -28.56 32.60
C PHE A 6 -3.98 -28.06 31.59
N ILE A 7 -3.55 -27.94 30.35
CA ILE A 7 -4.37 -27.71 29.16
C ILE A 7 -4.43 -28.99 28.36
N CYS A 8 -5.64 -29.49 28.14
CA CYS A 8 -5.86 -30.62 27.23
C CYS A 8 -6.11 -30.06 25.81
N LYS A 9 -5.20 -30.33 24.88
CA LYS A 9 -5.38 -30.07 23.45
C LYS A 9 -5.82 -31.33 22.74
N ILE A 10 -6.99 -31.24 22.06
CA ILE A 10 -7.55 -32.33 21.25
C ILE A 10 -7.40 -31.89 19.78
N HIS A 11 -6.82 -32.78 18.96
CA HIS A 11 -6.57 -32.55 17.55
C HIS A 11 -7.35 -33.57 16.72
N ASP A 12 -7.85 -33.17 15.57
CA ASP A 12 -8.44 -34.08 14.61
C ASP A 12 -7.40 -35.15 14.19
N ILE A 13 -7.85 -36.41 14.00
CA ILE A 13 -6.96 -37.49 13.60
C ILE A 13 -6.31 -37.26 12.22
N THR A 14 -6.88 -36.36 11.41
CA THR A 14 -6.28 -35.93 10.14
C THR A 14 -5.03 -35.08 10.31
N GLU A 15 -4.82 -34.48 11.49
CA GLU A 15 -3.53 -33.84 11.80
C GLU A 15 -2.45 -34.92 11.88
N ARG A 16 -1.35 -34.70 11.19
CA ARG A 16 -0.25 -35.66 11.17
C ARG A 16 0.40 -35.74 12.56
N ARG A 17 0.45 -36.95 13.14
CA ARG A 17 1.06 -37.20 14.45
C ARG A 17 2.49 -36.68 14.54
N GLU A 18 3.27 -36.77 13.44
CA GLU A 18 4.64 -36.27 13.35
C GLU A 18 4.74 -34.74 13.50
N VAL A 19 3.68 -33.99 13.17
CA VAL A 19 3.62 -32.52 13.41
C VAL A 19 3.49 -32.26 14.90
N LEU A 20 2.67 -33.01 15.62
CA LEU A 20 2.51 -32.88 17.05
C LEU A 20 3.80 -33.28 17.79
N ASP A 21 4.48 -34.33 17.34
CA ASP A 21 5.77 -34.75 17.86
C ASP A 21 6.85 -33.67 17.64
N MET A 22 6.92 -33.12 16.45
CA MET A 22 7.82 -32.00 16.13
C MET A 22 7.60 -30.80 17.06
N GLN A 23 6.33 -30.44 17.32
CA GLN A 23 5.97 -29.34 18.24
C GLN A 23 6.44 -29.66 19.68
N ASN A 24 6.22 -30.89 20.16
CA ASN A 24 6.66 -31.33 21.49
C ASN A 24 8.18 -31.24 21.63
N GLN A 25 8.94 -31.71 20.65
CA GLN A 25 10.40 -31.64 20.63
C GLN A 25 10.89 -30.19 20.57
N ALA A 26 10.25 -29.31 19.79
CA ALA A 26 10.59 -27.88 19.73
C ALA A 26 10.36 -27.20 21.10
N ILE A 27 9.22 -27.47 21.76
CA ILE A 27 8.92 -26.97 23.11
C ILE A 27 9.97 -27.45 24.12
N ALA A 28 10.28 -28.75 24.16
CA ALA A 28 11.27 -29.33 25.06
C ALA A 28 12.65 -28.71 24.83
N ARG A 29 13.04 -28.48 23.57
CA ARG A 29 14.31 -27.84 23.20
C ARG A 29 14.42 -26.44 23.79
N VAL A 30 13.46 -25.55 23.54
CA VAL A 30 13.50 -24.16 24.03
C VAL A 30 13.39 -24.11 25.56
N ALA A 31 12.51 -24.92 26.16
CA ALA A 31 12.34 -24.98 27.62
C ALA A 31 13.61 -25.43 28.36
N SER A 32 14.39 -26.35 27.79
CA SER A 32 15.64 -26.83 28.40
C SER A 32 16.78 -25.78 28.42
N ARG A 33 16.67 -24.73 27.60
CA ARG A 33 17.74 -23.74 27.39
C ARG A 33 17.37 -22.35 27.88
N ILE A 34 16.07 -21.99 27.82
CA ILE A 34 15.58 -20.66 28.20
C ILE A 34 14.85 -20.79 29.54
N VAL A 35 15.54 -20.52 30.63
CA VAL A 35 15.00 -20.65 31.99
C VAL A 35 14.28 -19.41 32.51
N SER A 36 14.37 -18.29 31.78
CA SER A 36 13.76 -17.01 32.17
C SER A 36 12.28 -16.89 31.79
N VAL A 37 11.77 -17.79 30.96
CA VAL A 37 10.40 -17.82 30.41
C VAL A 37 9.91 -19.27 30.44
N GLU A 38 8.65 -19.46 30.78
CA GLU A 38 8.04 -20.78 30.79
C GLU A 38 7.48 -21.16 29.41
N PHE A 39 7.50 -22.48 29.13
CA PHE A 39 6.95 -23.06 27.91
C PHE A 39 6.01 -24.21 28.25
N PRO A 40 4.98 -24.48 27.44
CA PRO A 40 3.94 -25.44 27.73
C PRO A 40 4.43 -26.88 27.52
N LEU A 41 5.31 -27.36 28.39
CA LEU A 41 5.86 -28.72 28.34
C LEU A 41 4.74 -29.76 28.33
N VAL A 42 4.94 -30.82 27.58
CA VAL A 42 4.00 -31.93 27.49
C VAL A 42 4.14 -32.86 28.70
N GLN A 43 3.01 -33.20 29.29
CA GLN A 43 2.94 -34.25 30.31
C GLN A 43 2.77 -35.61 29.61
N ALA A 44 3.72 -36.50 29.83
CA ALA A 44 3.60 -37.85 29.30
C ALA A 44 2.40 -38.60 29.91
N THR A 45 1.83 -39.49 29.15
CA THR A 45 0.82 -40.45 29.55
C THR A 45 1.39 -41.53 30.46
N ILE A 46 0.57 -42.42 31.03
CA ILE A 46 1.00 -43.45 31.94
C ILE A 46 1.97 -44.46 31.26
N ASP A 47 1.81 -44.70 29.97
CA ASP A 47 2.67 -45.54 29.15
C ASP A 47 3.92 -44.83 28.60
N GLY A 48 4.12 -43.56 28.99
CA GLY A 48 5.28 -42.77 28.60
C GLY A 48 5.16 -42.05 27.25
N SER A 49 4.02 -42.14 26.56
CA SER A 49 3.79 -41.40 25.32
C SER A 49 3.46 -39.93 25.59
N GLU A 50 3.91 -39.02 24.73
CA GLU A 50 3.55 -37.58 24.80
C GLU A 50 2.27 -37.27 24.00
N ILE A 51 1.79 -38.20 23.17
CA ILE A 51 0.60 -38.05 22.34
C ILE A 51 -0.29 -39.28 22.58
N GLY A 52 -1.42 -39.05 23.23
CA GLY A 52 -2.46 -40.05 23.43
C GLY A 52 -3.46 -40.06 22.28
N GLU A 53 -4.19 -41.19 22.17
CA GLU A 53 -5.33 -41.32 21.29
C GLU A 53 -6.61 -41.46 22.12
N ILE A 54 -7.64 -40.70 21.77
CA ILE A 54 -8.95 -40.77 22.41
C ILE A 54 -10.04 -40.93 21.37
N GLN A 55 -11.17 -41.52 21.76
CA GLN A 55 -12.31 -41.73 20.92
C GLN A 55 -13.53 -41.03 21.50
N ASP A 56 -14.30 -40.34 20.65
CA ASP A 56 -15.55 -39.75 21.07
C ASP A 56 -16.71 -40.79 21.12
N SER A 57 -17.89 -40.35 21.57
CA SER A 57 -19.08 -41.19 21.68
C SER A 57 -19.59 -41.70 20.34
N SER A 58 -19.17 -41.16 19.21
CA SER A 58 -19.49 -41.60 17.86
C SER A 58 -18.49 -42.64 17.29
N GLY A 59 -17.40 -42.90 18.04
CA GLY A 59 -16.34 -43.81 17.60
C GLY A 59 -15.24 -43.11 16.76
N ARG A 60 -15.22 -41.80 16.66
CA ARG A 60 -14.21 -41.02 15.94
C ARG A 60 -12.97 -40.82 16.81
N ASN A 61 -11.79 -41.11 16.26
CA ASN A 61 -10.52 -40.98 16.95
C ASN A 61 -9.95 -39.56 16.85
N TYR A 62 -9.24 -39.14 17.89
CA TYR A 62 -8.56 -37.85 18.00
C TYR A 62 -7.19 -38.05 18.66
N TRP A 63 -6.23 -37.20 18.32
CA TRP A 63 -4.99 -37.05 19.09
C TRP A 63 -5.21 -36.16 20.28
N MET A 64 -4.62 -36.49 21.42
CA MET A 64 -4.69 -35.71 22.66
C MET A 64 -3.30 -35.45 23.20
N ARG A 65 -3.04 -34.21 23.63
CA ARG A 65 -1.85 -33.82 24.38
C ARG A 65 -2.26 -33.08 25.65
N LEU A 66 -1.55 -33.35 26.72
CA LEU A 66 -1.73 -32.66 28.00
C LEU A 66 -0.52 -31.74 28.22
N LEU A 67 -0.76 -30.43 28.19
CA LEU A 67 0.30 -29.41 28.31
C LEU A 67 0.27 -28.80 29.70
N HIS A 68 1.43 -28.53 30.28
CA HIS A 68 1.52 -27.78 31.53
C HIS A 68 0.89 -26.39 31.33
N TYR A 69 0.01 -25.99 32.25
CA TYR A 69 -0.55 -24.66 32.27
C TYR A 69 0.49 -23.67 32.81
N ILE A 70 0.64 -22.54 32.13
CA ILE A 70 1.53 -21.45 32.53
C ILE A 70 0.67 -20.35 33.14
N ASP A 71 0.99 -19.97 34.39
CA ASP A 71 0.28 -18.87 35.07
C ASP A 71 0.76 -17.52 34.50
N GLY A 72 -0.17 -16.63 34.18
CA GLY A 72 0.11 -15.30 33.62
C GLY A 72 -1.13 -14.68 32.97
N GLU A 73 -1.03 -13.42 32.64
CA GLU A 73 -2.06 -12.68 31.92
C GLU A 73 -1.66 -12.65 30.43
N LEU A 74 -2.62 -12.82 29.52
CA LEU A 74 -2.31 -12.65 28.11
C LEU A 74 -1.91 -11.21 27.80
N LEU A 75 -0.91 -11.01 26.97
CA LEU A 75 -0.53 -9.68 26.50
C LEU A 75 -1.72 -8.96 25.83
N ALA A 76 -2.67 -9.71 25.27
CA ALA A 76 -3.91 -9.20 24.71
C ALA A 76 -4.83 -8.49 25.73
N ASP A 77 -4.73 -8.87 27.01
CA ASP A 77 -5.58 -8.32 28.09
C ASP A 77 -4.99 -7.00 28.63
N ARG A 78 -3.78 -6.63 28.22
CA ARG A 78 -3.16 -5.34 28.51
C ARG A 78 -3.68 -4.25 27.60
N ALA A 79 -4.29 -3.21 28.15
CA ALA A 79 -4.83 -2.11 27.38
C ALA A 79 -3.78 -1.36 26.57
N THR A 80 -2.59 -1.13 27.17
CA THR A 80 -1.49 -0.41 26.50
C THR A 80 -0.16 -1.00 26.94
N PRO A 81 0.33 -2.07 26.29
CA PRO A 81 1.60 -2.66 26.65
C PRO A 81 2.75 -1.66 26.52
N CYS A 82 3.64 -1.62 27.53
CA CYS A 82 4.76 -0.68 27.53
C CYS A 82 5.92 -1.14 26.63
N ARG A 83 6.81 -0.22 26.32
CA ARG A 83 7.96 -0.47 25.44
C ARG A 83 8.88 -1.60 25.95
N SER A 84 9.03 -1.74 27.28
CA SER A 84 9.88 -2.77 27.88
C SER A 84 9.37 -4.19 27.60
N ILE A 85 8.07 -4.41 27.57
CA ILE A 85 7.47 -5.72 27.21
C ILE A 85 7.90 -6.13 25.80
N TYR A 86 7.86 -5.22 24.82
CA TYR A 86 8.29 -5.54 23.46
C TYR A 86 9.79 -5.80 23.38
N THR A 87 10.61 -5.10 24.17
CA THR A 87 12.04 -5.41 24.24
C THR A 87 12.29 -6.82 24.80
N GLU A 88 11.57 -7.21 25.86
CA GLU A 88 11.67 -8.55 26.45
C GLU A 88 11.15 -9.65 25.53
N LEU A 89 10.02 -9.38 24.86
CA LEU A 89 9.49 -10.29 23.84
C LEU A 89 10.53 -10.50 22.74
N GLY A 90 11.18 -9.42 22.28
CA GLY A 90 12.27 -9.51 21.31
C GLY A 90 13.42 -10.40 21.81
N ILE A 91 13.89 -10.19 23.04
CA ILE A 91 14.93 -11.02 23.68
C ILE A 91 14.50 -12.49 23.71
N THR A 92 13.26 -12.75 24.14
CA THR A 92 12.74 -14.11 24.23
C THR A 92 12.69 -14.79 22.86
N LEU A 93 12.16 -14.12 21.83
CA LEU A 93 12.10 -14.66 20.47
C LEU A 93 13.50 -14.85 19.86
N GLY A 94 14.43 -13.91 20.10
CA GLY A 94 15.80 -14.05 19.65
C GLY A 94 16.50 -15.28 20.24
N LYS A 95 16.29 -15.56 21.54
CA LYS A 95 16.78 -16.79 22.20
C LYS A 95 16.12 -18.05 21.61
N MET A 96 14.80 -18.01 21.39
CA MET A 96 14.09 -19.14 20.79
C MET A 96 14.62 -19.48 19.40
N ASP A 97 14.78 -18.48 18.55
CA ASP A 97 15.28 -18.69 17.18
C ASP A 97 16.74 -19.14 17.16
N LEU A 98 17.56 -18.66 18.09
CA LEU A 98 18.93 -19.13 18.27
C LEU A 98 18.98 -20.61 18.64
N GLU A 99 18.15 -21.05 19.61
CA GLU A 99 18.09 -22.45 20.05
C GLU A 99 17.48 -23.36 18.98
N LEU A 100 16.50 -22.88 18.22
CA LEU A 100 15.86 -23.63 17.13
C LEU A 100 16.67 -23.63 15.84
N GLN A 101 17.72 -22.82 15.70
CA GLN A 101 18.53 -22.76 14.49
C GLN A 101 19.17 -24.11 14.12
N SER A 102 19.56 -24.89 15.12
CA SER A 102 20.11 -26.24 14.93
C SER A 102 19.07 -27.37 15.08
N PHE A 103 17.81 -27.01 15.35
CA PHE A 103 16.72 -27.98 15.40
C PHE A 103 16.23 -28.33 13.99
N ASN A 104 16.11 -29.62 13.70
CA ASN A 104 15.62 -30.10 12.41
C ASN A 104 14.66 -31.26 12.63
N HIS A 105 13.49 -31.19 12.01
CA HIS A 105 12.50 -32.25 12.02
C HIS A 105 11.76 -32.26 10.67
N ILE A 106 11.56 -33.44 10.08
CA ILE A 106 10.96 -33.56 8.74
C ILE A 106 9.55 -32.95 8.68
N ALA A 107 8.78 -33.05 9.76
CA ALA A 107 7.43 -32.50 9.83
C ALA A 107 7.38 -30.97 9.96
N ALA A 108 8.52 -30.29 10.17
CA ALA A 108 8.58 -28.82 10.14
C ALA A 108 8.51 -28.26 8.71
N TYR A 109 8.77 -29.08 7.69
CA TYR A 109 8.66 -28.67 6.29
C TYR A 109 7.20 -28.77 5.85
N ARG A 110 6.42 -27.74 6.13
CA ARG A 110 4.97 -27.63 5.87
C ARG A 110 4.75 -26.69 4.68
N PRO A 111 4.68 -27.18 3.42
CA PRO A 111 4.66 -26.36 2.22
C PRO A 111 3.40 -25.48 2.12
N ASP A 112 2.26 -25.98 2.60
CA ASP A 112 0.93 -25.39 2.36
C ASP A 112 0.40 -24.61 3.57
N THR A 113 1.25 -24.29 4.55
CA THR A 113 0.83 -23.52 5.73
C THR A 113 0.47 -22.09 5.33
N THR A 114 -0.80 -21.73 5.46
CA THR A 114 -1.34 -20.43 5.04
C THR A 114 -0.74 -19.27 5.83
N TRP A 115 -0.40 -19.50 7.10
CA TRP A 115 0.16 -18.47 7.97
C TRP A 115 1.66 -18.27 7.81
N ASP A 116 2.35 -19.14 7.09
CA ASP A 116 3.75 -18.92 6.74
C ASP A 116 3.85 -17.82 5.66
N LEU A 117 4.59 -16.76 5.96
CA LEU A 117 4.74 -15.62 5.04
C LEU A 117 5.38 -15.98 3.69
N LYS A 118 6.12 -17.09 3.59
CA LYS A 118 6.56 -17.56 2.25
C LYS A 118 5.38 -17.83 1.31
N ASN A 119 4.21 -18.14 1.88
CA ASN A 119 2.96 -18.43 1.19
C ASN A 119 2.00 -17.22 1.17
N ALA A 120 2.46 -16.01 1.52
CA ALA A 120 1.61 -14.81 1.66
C ALA A 120 0.68 -14.59 0.46
N LEU A 121 1.17 -14.86 -0.76
CA LEU A 121 0.42 -14.66 -2.00
C LEU A 121 -0.77 -15.62 -2.16
N LEU A 122 -0.81 -16.75 -1.45
CA LEU A 122 -1.99 -17.64 -1.46
C LEU A 122 -3.23 -16.96 -0.88
N ALA A 123 -3.05 -16.03 0.06
CA ALA A 123 -4.15 -15.26 0.64
C ALA A 123 -4.74 -14.21 -0.32
N LYS A 124 -4.01 -13.81 -1.37
CA LYS A 124 -4.41 -12.80 -2.35
C LYS A 124 -5.73 -13.13 -3.06
N LYS A 125 -6.03 -14.42 -3.26
CA LYS A 125 -7.31 -14.88 -3.85
C LYS A 125 -8.55 -14.45 -3.04
N HIS A 126 -8.37 -14.09 -1.76
CA HIS A 126 -9.46 -13.68 -0.87
C HIS A 126 -9.66 -12.14 -0.83
N LEU A 127 -8.84 -11.35 -1.54
CA LEU A 127 -9.01 -9.88 -1.64
C LEU A 127 -10.44 -9.45 -2.03
N PRO A 128 -11.13 -10.11 -2.98
CA PRO A 128 -12.50 -9.73 -3.34
C PRO A 128 -13.51 -9.81 -2.19
N LEU A 129 -13.22 -10.60 -1.15
CA LEU A 129 -14.07 -10.78 0.03
C LEU A 129 -13.93 -9.63 1.05
N ILE A 130 -12.93 -8.76 0.88
CA ILE A 130 -12.75 -7.58 1.74
C ILE A 130 -13.76 -6.52 1.31
N GLY A 131 -14.76 -6.23 2.15
CA GLY A 131 -15.86 -5.32 1.84
C GLY A 131 -15.44 -3.86 1.73
N ASP A 132 -14.49 -3.39 2.55
CA ASP A 132 -13.96 -2.03 2.50
C ASP A 132 -13.00 -1.86 1.31
N PRO A 133 -13.32 -1.01 0.30
CA PRO A 133 -12.48 -0.83 -0.89
C PRO A 133 -11.11 -0.21 -0.57
N GLU A 134 -11.00 0.64 0.44
CA GLU A 134 -9.74 1.25 0.86
C GLU A 134 -8.81 0.20 1.46
N ILE A 135 -9.32 -0.58 2.41
CA ILE A 135 -8.56 -1.66 3.05
C ILE A 135 -8.14 -2.71 2.01
N ARG A 136 -9.02 -3.05 1.07
CA ARG A 136 -8.71 -3.99 -0.01
C ARG A 136 -7.55 -3.50 -0.87
N ARG A 137 -7.53 -2.21 -1.25
CA ARG A 137 -6.44 -1.60 -2.03
C ARG A 137 -5.12 -1.60 -1.26
N ILE A 138 -5.16 -1.26 0.03
CA ILE A 138 -3.95 -1.26 0.87
C ILE A 138 -3.41 -2.69 1.01
N ALA A 139 -4.27 -3.68 1.25
CA ALA A 139 -3.86 -5.08 1.33
C ALA A 139 -3.24 -5.56 0.00
N ASP A 140 -3.86 -5.24 -1.15
CA ASP A 140 -3.33 -5.57 -2.47
C ASP A 140 -2.00 -4.87 -2.76
N TYR A 141 -1.82 -3.63 -2.29
CA TYR A 141 -0.56 -2.90 -2.37
C TYR A 141 0.57 -3.65 -1.63
N TYR A 142 0.32 -4.15 -0.43
CA TYR A 142 1.32 -4.93 0.31
C TYR A 142 1.59 -6.31 -0.31
N PHE A 143 0.62 -6.96 -0.94
CA PHE A 143 0.90 -8.15 -1.74
C PHE A 143 1.79 -7.84 -2.93
N MET A 144 1.57 -6.71 -3.61
CA MET A 144 2.44 -6.26 -4.71
C MET A 144 3.87 -5.97 -4.20
N LEU A 145 4.01 -5.31 -3.04
CA LEU A 145 5.33 -5.08 -2.44
C LEU A 145 6.01 -6.39 -2.03
N PHE A 146 5.25 -7.37 -1.54
CA PHE A 146 5.82 -8.68 -1.26
C PHE A 146 6.33 -9.36 -2.54
N GLU A 147 5.59 -9.27 -3.64
CA GLU A 147 5.99 -9.77 -4.96
C GLU A 147 7.30 -9.11 -5.46
N SER A 148 7.46 -7.79 -5.24
CA SER A 148 8.59 -7.04 -5.78
C SER A 148 9.82 -6.96 -4.87
N GLU A 149 9.63 -6.90 -3.55
CA GLU A 149 10.71 -6.61 -2.60
C GLU A 149 11.15 -7.86 -1.79
N VAL A 150 10.24 -8.80 -1.53
CA VAL A 150 10.52 -9.95 -0.66
C VAL A 150 10.76 -11.23 -1.48
N GLN A 151 9.86 -11.53 -2.41
CA GLN A 151 9.88 -12.78 -3.15
C GLN A 151 11.20 -13.01 -3.93
N PRO A 152 11.83 -12.00 -4.58
CA PRO A 152 13.06 -12.18 -5.33
C PRO A 152 14.25 -12.63 -4.47
N ILE A 153 14.27 -12.29 -3.18
CA ILE A 153 15.38 -12.57 -2.26
C ILE A 153 15.05 -13.62 -1.20
N LEU A 154 13.85 -14.20 -1.27
CA LEU A 154 13.38 -15.20 -0.31
C LEU A 154 14.29 -16.43 -0.23
N GLY A 155 14.94 -16.77 -1.36
CA GLY A 155 15.89 -17.87 -1.45
C GLY A 155 17.14 -17.69 -0.58
N ASP A 156 17.58 -16.44 -0.44
CA ASP A 156 18.84 -16.05 0.21
C ASP A 156 18.71 -15.80 1.72
N LEU A 157 17.48 -15.75 2.23
CA LEU A 157 17.22 -15.53 3.66
C LEU A 157 17.63 -16.75 4.48
N ARG A 158 18.17 -16.48 5.68
CA ARG A 158 18.46 -17.52 6.68
C ARG A 158 17.16 -18.23 7.08
N LYS A 159 17.21 -19.56 7.15
CA LYS A 159 16.05 -20.40 7.43
C LYS A 159 16.32 -21.26 8.66
N SER A 160 15.28 -21.43 9.48
CA SER A 160 15.29 -22.31 10.64
C SER A 160 13.86 -22.75 10.96
N VAL A 161 13.70 -23.66 11.91
CA VAL A 161 12.41 -23.88 12.54
C VAL A 161 12.11 -22.70 13.45
N VAL A 162 10.91 -22.14 13.33
CA VAL A 162 10.47 -20.96 14.10
C VAL A 162 9.07 -21.19 14.67
N HIS A 163 8.72 -20.43 15.70
CA HIS A 163 7.39 -20.50 16.35
C HIS A 163 6.25 -20.01 15.44
N GLN A 164 6.45 -18.93 14.72
CA GLN A 164 5.58 -18.32 13.68
C GLN A 164 4.24 -17.74 14.19
N ASP A 165 3.93 -17.79 15.49
CA ASP A 165 2.66 -17.28 16.03
C ASP A 165 2.81 -16.50 17.35
N ALA A 166 3.95 -15.82 17.56
CA ALA A 166 4.23 -15.06 18.77
C ALA A 166 3.52 -13.70 18.76
N HIS A 167 2.20 -13.70 18.84
CA HIS A 167 1.36 -12.51 18.95
C HIS A 167 0.74 -12.37 20.35
N ARG A 168 0.01 -11.28 20.63
CA ARG A 168 -0.55 -10.95 21.96
C ARG A 168 -1.38 -12.04 22.64
N TYR A 169 -1.94 -13.00 21.91
CA TYR A 169 -2.69 -14.13 22.48
C TYR A 169 -1.82 -15.37 22.73
N SER A 170 -0.55 -15.34 22.32
CA SER A 170 0.41 -16.42 22.55
C SER A 170 1.52 -16.02 23.53
N VAL A 171 1.48 -14.79 24.06
CA VAL A 171 2.46 -14.23 25.00
C VAL A 171 1.82 -13.98 26.35
N LEU A 172 2.42 -14.52 27.40
CA LEU A 172 2.00 -14.30 28.80
C LEU A 172 2.93 -13.30 29.49
N VAL A 173 2.32 -12.43 30.30
CA VAL A 173 3.01 -11.38 31.05
C VAL A 173 2.56 -11.38 32.51
N ASN A 174 3.39 -10.82 33.39
CA ASN A 174 3.03 -10.62 34.80
C ASN A 174 2.74 -9.14 35.11
N SER A 175 2.34 -8.88 36.36
CA SER A 175 2.02 -7.52 36.85
C SER A 175 3.19 -6.53 36.80
N ASN A 176 4.43 -7.01 36.64
CA ASN A 176 5.64 -6.20 36.53
C ASN A 176 6.06 -5.96 35.08
N ASP A 177 5.14 -6.17 34.12
CA ASP A 177 5.37 -6.01 32.68
C ASP A 177 6.53 -6.87 32.14
N ARG A 178 6.70 -8.09 32.67
CA ARG A 178 7.71 -9.06 32.21
C ARG A 178 7.04 -10.17 31.42
N VAL A 179 7.68 -10.62 30.34
CA VAL A 179 7.26 -11.81 29.61
C VAL A 179 7.54 -13.05 30.47
N THR A 180 6.50 -13.80 30.81
CA THR A 180 6.59 -14.99 31.67
C THR A 180 6.39 -16.29 30.93
N GLY A 181 5.72 -16.26 29.75
CA GLY A 181 5.46 -17.48 28.98
C GLY A 181 5.22 -17.21 27.50
N ILE A 182 5.58 -18.19 26.68
CA ILE A 182 5.20 -18.28 25.28
C ILE A 182 4.45 -19.59 25.07
N ILE A 183 3.24 -19.49 24.51
CA ILE A 183 2.35 -20.63 24.27
C ILE A 183 2.01 -20.74 22.78
N ASP A 184 1.33 -21.80 22.42
CA ASP A 184 0.77 -22.08 21.09
C ASP A 184 1.80 -22.30 19.96
N PHE A 185 2.47 -23.46 20.02
CA PHE A 185 3.43 -23.91 19.01
C PHE A 185 2.76 -24.55 17.77
N GLY A 186 1.45 -24.31 17.55
CA GLY A 186 0.68 -24.89 16.44
C GLY A 186 1.22 -24.56 15.06
N ASP A 187 1.73 -23.37 14.88
CA ASP A 187 2.23 -22.87 13.60
C ASP A 187 3.75 -23.06 13.41
N THR A 188 4.40 -23.81 14.30
CA THR A 188 5.84 -24.14 14.18
C THR A 188 6.17 -24.69 12.80
N VAL A 189 7.14 -24.08 12.12
CA VAL A 189 7.45 -24.39 10.71
C VAL A 189 8.90 -24.03 10.38
N HIS A 190 9.51 -24.75 9.42
CA HIS A 190 10.79 -24.39 8.83
C HIS A 190 10.60 -23.36 7.73
N THR A 191 11.04 -22.12 7.98
CA THR A 191 10.88 -20.99 7.05
C THR A 191 11.99 -19.95 7.23
N ALA A 192 11.88 -18.77 6.59
CA ALA A 192 12.82 -17.67 6.83
C ALA A 192 12.72 -17.19 8.29
N THR A 193 13.83 -17.21 9.01
CA THR A 193 13.85 -16.94 10.45
C THR A 193 13.27 -15.56 10.81
N ILE A 194 13.52 -14.55 9.97
CA ILE A 194 12.99 -13.20 10.15
C ILE A 194 11.44 -13.12 10.16
N PHE A 195 10.75 -14.11 9.59
CA PHE A 195 9.28 -14.14 9.60
C PHE A 195 8.71 -14.28 11.00
N ASN A 196 9.40 -15.01 11.91
CA ASN A 196 9.00 -15.10 13.31
C ASN A 196 8.93 -13.73 13.98
N LEU A 197 9.97 -12.92 13.82
CA LEU A 197 10.01 -11.55 14.33
C LEU A 197 8.93 -10.67 13.70
N SER A 198 8.65 -10.83 12.40
CA SER A 198 7.64 -10.02 11.69
C SER A 198 6.22 -10.29 12.18
N VAL A 199 5.93 -11.51 12.65
CA VAL A 199 4.63 -11.86 13.28
C VAL A 199 4.46 -11.12 14.62
N ALA A 200 5.47 -11.06 15.46
CA ALA A 200 5.40 -10.26 16.69
C ALA A 200 5.34 -8.74 16.39
N ALA A 201 6.05 -8.31 15.33
CA ALA A 201 6.11 -6.90 14.94
C ALA A 201 4.78 -6.36 14.39
N TYR A 202 4.02 -7.13 13.59
CA TYR A 202 2.70 -6.67 13.13
C TYR A 202 1.73 -6.48 14.30
N ASP A 203 1.82 -7.33 15.32
CA ASP A 203 0.97 -7.23 16.50
C ASP A 203 1.34 -6.01 17.37
N ALA A 204 2.62 -5.64 17.42
CA ALA A 204 3.12 -4.49 18.16
C ALA A 204 2.60 -3.13 17.65
N ILE A 205 2.10 -3.06 16.43
CA ILE A 205 1.52 -1.82 15.86
C ILE A 205 0.00 -1.71 16.02
N LEU A 206 -0.68 -2.77 16.44
CA LEU A 206 -2.13 -2.77 16.59
C LEU A 206 -2.59 -1.79 17.68
N ASP A 207 -3.62 -0.99 17.37
CA ASP A 207 -4.27 -0.04 18.28
C ASP A 207 -3.32 1.06 18.82
N ARG A 208 -2.30 1.46 18.02
CA ARG A 208 -1.24 2.39 18.45
C ARG A 208 -0.91 3.44 17.39
N THR A 209 -0.49 4.59 17.86
CA THR A 209 0.08 5.68 17.03
C THR A 209 1.62 5.70 17.04
N ASP A 210 2.25 5.05 18.03
CA ASP A 210 3.69 4.92 18.22
C ASP A 210 4.22 3.53 17.82
N GLY A 211 3.47 2.84 16.94
CA GLY A 211 3.73 1.45 16.57
C GLY A 211 5.15 1.19 16.06
N LEU A 212 5.73 2.09 15.26
CA LEU A 212 7.11 1.97 14.77
C LEU A 212 8.12 1.94 15.92
N ASP A 213 7.90 2.70 16.99
CA ASP A 213 8.80 2.67 18.17
C ASP A 213 8.68 1.38 18.96
N MET A 214 7.51 0.77 18.99
CA MET A 214 7.30 -0.55 19.59
C MET A 214 8.00 -1.65 18.79
N VAL A 215 7.88 -1.61 17.46
CA VAL A 215 8.63 -2.50 16.57
C VAL A 215 10.13 -2.33 16.76
N ALA A 216 10.62 -1.09 16.88
CA ALA A 216 12.03 -0.82 17.12
C ALA A 216 12.51 -1.38 18.48
N ALA A 217 11.67 -1.33 19.53
CA ALA A 217 11.98 -1.93 20.83
C ALA A 217 12.06 -3.47 20.75
N LEU A 218 11.11 -4.09 20.05
CA LEU A 218 11.08 -5.53 19.78
C LEU A 218 12.33 -5.97 18.99
N VAL A 219 12.65 -5.27 17.91
CA VAL A 219 13.82 -5.53 17.06
C VAL A 219 15.13 -5.36 17.84
N LYS A 220 15.23 -4.34 18.72
CA LYS A 220 16.38 -4.14 19.61
C LYS A 220 16.61 -5.34 20.50
N GLY A 221 15.56 -5.82 21.17
CA GLY A 221 15.63 -6.99 22.03
C GLY A 221 16.03 -8.25 21.27
N TYR A 222 15.40 -8.48 20.12
CA TYR A 222 15.70 -9.62 19.25
C TYR A 222 17.15 -9.60 18.76
N HIS A 223 17.62 -8.45 18.27
CA HIS A 223 18.98 -8.29 17.75
C HIS A 223 20.06 -8.50 18.81
N SER A 224 19.77 -8.29 20.10
CA SER A 224 20.71 -8.54 21.19
C SER A 224 21.07 -10.03 21.35
N GLU A 225 20.14 -10.92 21.00
CA GLU A 225 20.29 -12.37 21.11
C GLU A 225 20.57 -13.04 19.75
N TYR A 226 19.82 -12.66 18.73
CA TYR A 226 19.96 -13.16 17.37
C TYR A 226 20.28 -12.00 16.41
N ARG A 227 21.53 -11.88 16.02
CA ARG A 227 22.02 -10.78 15.18
C ARG A 227 21.34 -10.75 13.82
N LEU A 228 20.57 -9.69 13.56
CA LEU A 228 19.97 -9.43 12.27
C LEU A 228 21.00 -8.88 11.28
N THR A 229 20.86 -9.24 10.01
CA THR A 229 21.60 -8.65 8.90
C THR A 229 20.94 -7.36 8.44
N GLY A 230 21.67 -6.51 7.70
CA GLY A 230 21.09 -5.30 7.09
C GLY A 230 19.96 -5.63 6.11
N GLN A 231 20.06 -6.75 5.38
CA GLN A 231 19.03 -7.23 4.47
C GLN A 231 17.74 -7.64 5.21
N GLU A 232 17.86 -8.34 6.34
CA GLU A 232 16.71 -8.73 7.15
C GLU A 232 15.99 -7.50 7.72
N VAL A 233 16.76 -6.50 8.18
CA VAL A 233 16.19 -5.23 8.69
C VAL A 233 15.46 -4.47 7.59
N SER A 234 16.01 -4.40 6.37
CA SER A 234 15.38 -3.69 5.24
C SER A 234 14.06 -4.31 4.80
N LEU A 235 13.86 -5.61 5.06
CA LEU A 235 12.62 -6.32 4.73
C LEU A 235 11.49 -6.11 5.74
N MET A 236 11.78 -5.71 6.97
CA MET A 236 10.79 -5.69 8.05
C MET A 236 9.54 -4.86 7.72
N TYR A 237 9.70 -3.70 7.07
CA TYR A 237 8.55 -2.89 6.64
C TYR A 237 7.60 -3.68 5.74
N PHE A 238 8.14 -4.37 4.75
CA PHE A 238 7.37 -5.14 3.76
C PHE A 238 6.75 -6.39 4.38
N LEU A 239 7.47 -7.07 5.26
CA LEU A 239 6.99 -8.27 5.96
C LEU A 239 5.83 -7.96 6.92
N ILE A 240 5.93 -6.87 7.68
CA ILE A 240 4.84 -6.40 8.55
C ILE A 240 3.60 -6.09 7.73
N GLY A 241 3.75 -5.33 6.63
CA GLY A 241 2.66 -5.01 5.73
C GLY A 241 2.03 -6.26 5.08
N ALA A 242 2.86 -7.20 4.65
CA ALA A 242 2.39 -8.48 4.11
C ALA A 242 1.60 -9.30 5.15
N ARG A 243 2.08 -9.36 6.41
CA ARG A 243 1.37 -10.07 7.49
C ARG A 243 0.00 -9.44 7.78
N LEU A 244 -0.08 -8.10 7.81
CA LEU A 244 -1.36 -7.39 7.93
C LEU A 244 -2.30 -7.71 6.76
N ALA A 245 -1.78 -7.74 5.53
CA ALA A 245 -2.56 -8.05 4.33
C ALA A 245 -3.08 -9.51 4.35
N VAL A 246 -2.22 -10.48 4.72
CA VAL A 246 -2.60 -11.90 4.88
C VAL A 246 -3.70 -12.03 5.92
N TYR A 247 -3.51 -11.43 7.11
CA TYR A 247 -4.52 -11.50 8.16
C TYR A 247 -5.87 -10.92 7.68
N THR A 248 -5.85 -9.76 7.02
CA THR A 248 -7.06 -9.10 6.52
C THR A 248 -7.80 -9.96 5.49
N ALA A 249 -7.07 -10.55 4.55
CA ALA A 249 -7.64 -11.41 3.51
C ALA A 249 -8.20 -12.72 4.10
N MET A 250 -7.48 -13.34 5.04
CA MET A 250 -7.91 -14.56 5.71
C MET A 250 -9.11 -14.31 6.65
N ALA A 251 -9.12 -13.20 7.39
CA ALA A 251 -10.27 -12.82 8.22
C ALA A 251 -11.54 -12.60 7.37
N ALA A 252 -11.40 -12.02 6.16
CA ALA A 252 -12.51 -11.89 5.22
C ALA A 252 -12.98 -13.27 4.71
N HIS A 253 -12.07 -14.20 4.45
CA HIS A 253 -12.38 -15.57 4.06
C HIS A 253 -13.12 -16.33 5.18
N PHE A 254 -12.60 -16.31 6.41
CA PHE A 254 -13.22 -16.99 7.54
C PHE A 254 -14.60 -16.43 7.88
N ARG A 255 -14.83 -15.14 7.68
CA ARG A 255 -16.15 -14.54 7.87
C ARG A 255 -17.22 -15.15 6.96
N VAL A 256 -16.82 -15.62 5.77
CA VAL A 256 -17.72 -16.28 4.81
C VAL A 256 -17.81 -17.78 5.09
N THR A 257 -16.68 -18.44 5.38
CA THR A 257 -16.62 -19.91 5.50
C THR A 257 -16.89 -20.43 6.91
N GLN A 258 -16.69 -19.60 7.92
CA GLN A 258 -16.82 -19.93 9.34
C GLN A 258 -17.47 -18.76 10.11
N PRO A 259 -18.74 -18.41 9.82
CA PRO A 259 -19.39 -17.22 10.40
C PRO A 259 -19.49 -17.25 11.93
N ASP A 260 -19.54 -18.43 12.53
CA ASP A 260 -19.62 -18.63 13.98
C ASP A 260 -18.25 -18.57 14.67
N ASN A 261 -17.16 -18.46 13.93
CA ASN A 261 -15.82 -18.36 14.48
C ASN A 261 -15.53 -16.92 14.92
N VAL A 262 -15.89 -16.61 16.18
CA VAL A 262 -15.70 -15.28 16.76
C VAL A 262 -14.23 -14.86 16.80
N HIS A 263 -13.30 -15.80 17.01
CA HIS A 263 -11.85 -15.52 17.07
C HIS A 263 -11.30 -14.98 15.76
N ALA A 264 -11.79 -15.47 14.62
CA ALA A 264 -11.38 -14.97 13.30
C ALA A 264 -11.80 -13.50 13.04
N GLN A 265 -12.72 -12.95 13.85
CA GLN A 265 -13.29 -11.63 13.67
C GLN A 265 -12.75 -10.58 14.66
N LEU A 266 -12.20 -11.02 15.80
CA LEU A 266 -11.84 -10.17 16.95
C LEU A 266 -10.86 -9.02 16.61
N LYS A 267 -9.91 -9.25 15.71
CA LYS A 267 -8.87 -8.26 15.39
C LYS A 267 -9.14 -7.43 14.12
N SER A 268 -10.25 -7.64 13.41
CA SER A 268 -10.41 -7.06 12.07
C SER A 268 -10.39 -5.53 12.03
N LYS A 269 -10.93 -4.85 13.04
CA LYS A 269 -10.90 -3.38 13.15
C LYS A 269 -9.49 -2.86 13.43
N SER A 270 -8.81 -3.47 14.41
CA SER A 270 -7.43 -3.10 14.79
C SER A 270 -6.45 -3.30 13.64
N VAL A 271 -6.57 -4.41 12.90
CA VAL A 271 -5.73 -4.69 11.74
C VAL A 271 -6.02 -3.73 10.58
N SER A 272 -7.28 -3.35 10.35
CA SER A 272 -7.62 -2.34 9.34
C SER A 272 -7.03 -0.97 9.69
N ALA A 273 -7.10 -0.57 10.96
CA ALA A 273 -6.46 0.66 11.43
C ALA A 273 -4.93 0.60 11.29
N ALA A 274 -4.32 -0.55 11.63
CA ALA A 274 -2.89 -0.77 11.48
C ALA A 274 -2.43 -0.73 10.01
N LEU A 275 -3.21 -1.25 9.05
CA LEU A 275 -2.94 -1.12 7.62
C LEU A 275 -2.90 0.35 7.18
N LYS A 276 -3.88 1.15 7.60
CA LYS A 276 -3.94 2.59 7.30
C LYS A 276 -2.77 3.35 7.95
N TYR A 277 -2.41 2.99 9.16
CA TYR A 277 -1.24 3.55 9.84
C TYR A 277 0.05 3.17 9.09
N TRP A 278 0.25 1.88 8.82
CA TRP A 278 1.51 1.38 8.29
C TRP A 278 1.83 1.89 6.87
N ILE A 279 0.81 2.07 6.01
CA ILE A 279 1.02 2.66 4.69
C ILE A 279 1.41 4.13 4.74
N SER A 280 1.07 4.85 5.81
CA SER A 280 1.50 6.24 6.02
C SER A 280 2.92 6.37 6.56
N VAL A 281 3.52 5.27 7.05
CA VAL A 281 4.91 5.24 7.51
C VAL A 281 5.84 5.18 6.30
N ASN A 282 6.80 6.10 6.23
CA ASN A 282 7.82 6.06 5.19
C ASN A 282 8.71 4.81 5.34
N PRO A 283 8.88 3.96 4.31
CA PRO A 283 9.70 2.75 4.39
C PRO A 283 11.16 3.02 4.77
N ALA A 284 11.77 4.07 4.21
CA ALA A 284 13.15 4.43 4.53
C ALA A 284 13.30 4.86 6.00
N ARG A 285 12.34 5.63 6.52
CA ARG A 285 12.28 5.98 7.95
C ARG A 285 12.10 4.75 8.83
N ALA A 286 11.23 3.83 8.42
CA ALA A 286 11.02 2.59 9.17
C ALA A 286 12.32 1.78 9.22
N GLU A 287 12.97 1.55 8.09
CA GLU A 287 14.25 0.84 8.04
C GLU A 287 15.32 1.55 8.89
N ASP A 288 15.49 2.85 8.74
CA ASP A 288 16.49 3.63 9.49
C ASP A 288 16.26 3.54 11.00
N ARG A 289 15.00 3.64 11.43
CA ARG A 289 14.62 3.48 12.84
C ARG A 289 14.97 2.10 13.38
N LEU A 290 14.79 1.04 12.59
CA LEU A 290 15.12 -0.34 12.96
C LEU A 290 16.63 -0.57 12.91
N ARG A 291 17.35 -0.02 11.96
CA ARG A 291 18.82 -0.01 11.90
C ARG A 291 19.42 0.66 13.14
N SER A 292 18.89 1.81 13.53
CA SER A 292 19.27 2.50 14.76
C SER A 292 19.06 1.62 16.00
N ALA A 293 17.95 0.85 16.06
CA ALA A 293 17.70 -0.10 17.15
C ALA A 293 18.72 -1.24 17.19
N CYS A 294 19.31 -1.60 16.05
CA CYS A 294 20.36 -2.60 15.90
C CYS A 294 21.78 -2.02 15.96
N ALA A 295 21.96 -0.74 16.27
CA ALA A 295 23.24 -0.03 16.21
C ALA A 295 23.93 -0.13 14.81
N MET A 296 23.14 -0.20 13.76
CA MET A 296 23.60 -0.19 12.36
C MET A 296 23.66 1.25 11.83
N PRO A 297 24.49 1.53 10.80
CA PRO A 297 24.55 2.84 10.16
C PRO A 297 23.20 3.26 9.59
N SER A 298 22.91 4.57 9.65
CA SER A 298 21.75 5.18 8.96
C SER A 298 21.84 4.97 7.45
N ILE A 299 20.69 4.83 6.81
CA ILE A 299 20.54 4.79 5.34
C ILE A 299 19.99 6.09 4.78
N LEU A 300 19.49 6.97 5.64
CA LEU A 300 18.92 8.24 5.18
C LEU A 300 20.03 9.14 4.62
N PRO A 301 19.79 9.79 3.47
CA PRO A 301 20.74 10.75 2.92
C PRO A 301 20.99 11.90 3.88
N THR A 302 22.19 12.45 3.81
CA THR A 302 22.54 13.71 4.49
C THR A 302 22.06 14.92 3.71
N GLU A 303 22.04 16.09 4.34
CA GLU A 303 21.81 17.36 3.63
C GLU A 303 22.81 17.59 2.49
N THR A 304 24.05 17.14 2.67
CA THR A 304 25.09 17.22 1.62
C THR A 304 24.71 16.35 0.42
N ASP A 305 24.17 15.14 0.66
CA ASP A 305 23.71 14.26 -0.43
C ASP A 305 22.55 14.88 -1.19
N LEU A 306 21.57 15.48 -0.50
CA LEU A 306 20.47 16.20 -1.11
C LEU A 306 20.97 17.38 -1.96
N ASN A 307 21.88 18.21 -1.43
CA ASN A 307 22.44 19.34 -2.16
C ASN A 307 23.20 18.88 -3.42
N ASN A 308 23.94 17.79 -3.33
CA ASN A 308 24.62 17.20 -4.51
C ASN A 308 23.61 16.76 -5.57
N LYS A 309 22.45 16.20 -5.19
CA LYS A 309 21.37 15.84 -6.13
C LYS A 309 20.74 17.07 -6.78
N ILE A 310 20.52 18.14 -6.00
CA ILE A 310 20.00 19.41 -6.50
C ILE A 310 20.98 20.01 -7.53
N THR A 311 22.26 20.15 -7.18
CA THR A 311 23.30 20.66 -8.08
C THR A 311 23.36 19.85 -9.36
N LYS A 312 23.38 18.51 -9.26
CA LYS A 312 23.40 17.64 -10.45
C LYS A 312 22.16 17.83 -11.33
N ARG A 313 20.99 18.09 -10.73
CA ARG A 313 19.76 18.40 -11.47
C ARG A 313 19.89 19.75 -12.20
N GLU A 314 20.39 20.79 -11.53
CA GLU A 314 20.57 22.12 -12.10
C GLU A 314 21.58 22.13 -13.25
N GLU A 315 22.63 21.32 -13.17
CA GLU A 315 23.60 21.14 -14.26
C GLU A 315 23.02 20.45 -15.51
N ARG A 316 21.95 19.66 -15.38
CA ARG A 316 21.42 18.80 -16.45
C ARG A 316 20.09 19.28 -17.02
N PHE A 317 19.36 20.10 -16.29
CA PHE A 317 18.04 20.57 -16.69
C PHE A 317 18.03 22.10 -16.80
N PRO A 318 17.28 22.67 -17.76
CA PRO A 318 17.19 24.11 -17.92
C PRO A 318 16.55 24.77 -16.70
N ALA A 319 16.95 25.99 -16.39
CA ALA A 319 16.40 26.78 -15.27
C ALA A 319 14.86 27.00 -15.36
N SER A 320 14.28 26.88 -16.57
CA SER A 320 12.83 26.94 -16.77
C SER A 320 12.10 25.72 -16.22
N LEU A 321 12.78 24.60 -15.97
CA LEU A 321 12.26 23.43 -15.29
C LEU A 321 12.54 23.52 -13.78
N TYR A 322 12.02 24.57 -13.14
CA TYR A 322 12.20 24.81 -11.71
C TYR A 322 11.37 23.82 -10.84
N THR A 323 11.79 23.65 -9.61
CA THR A 323 11.01 22.95 -8.59
C THR A 323 10.00 23.91 -7.96
N HIS A 324 8.80 23.40 -7.60
CA HIS A 324 7.73 24.26 -7.06
C HIS A 324 7.93 24.69 -5.60
N TYR A 325 8.87 24.07 -4.91
CA TYR A 325 9.13 24.31 -3.49
C TYR A 325 10.49 24.97 -3.31
N GLU A 326 10.62 25.88 -2.35
CA GLU A 326 11.90 26.51 -1.98
C GLU A 326 12.96 25.45 -1.66
N ARG A 327 12.56 24.42 -0.90
CA ARG A 327 13.36 23.23 -0.68
C ARG A 327 12.82 22.08 -1.56
N PRO A 328 13.57 21.63 -2.55
CA PRO A 328 13.14 20.53 -3.40
C PRO A 328 12.89 19.24 -2.61
N LEU A 329 11.84 18.51 -2.96
CA LEU A 329 11.54 17.21 -2.37
C LEU A 329 12.28 16.11 -3.15
N TYR A 330 13.03 15.27 -2.43
CA TYR A 330 13.69 14.11 -3.01
C TYR A 330 12.79 12.89 -2.87
N LEU A 331 11.79 12.76 -3.74
CA LEU A 331 10.81 11.67 -3.70
C LEU A 331 11.42 10.37 -4.21
N GLU A 332 11.13 9.26 -3.53
CA GLU A 332 11.56 7.92 -3.88
C GLU A 332 10.42 6.94 -4.13
N ARG A 333 9.33 7.04 -3.37
CA ARG A 333 8.22 6.10 -3.46
C ARG A 333 6.87 6.82 -3.47
N GLY A 334 5.91 6.16 -4.10
CA GLY A 334 4.50 6.47 -3.98
C GLY A 334 3.73 5.29 -3.38
N ALA A 335 2.74 5.60 -2.57
CA ALA A 335 1.89 4.60 -1.92
C ALA A 335 0.44 5.10 -1.87
N LEU A 336 -0.34 4.81 -2.92
CA LEU A 336 -1.71 5.27 -3.07
C LEU A 336 -1.80 6.81 -2.94
N GLN A 337 -2.36 7.34 -1.85
CA GLN A 337 -2.46 8.79 -1.59
C GLN A 337 -1.18 9.41 -1.02
N TYR A 338 -0.16 8.63 -0.73
CA TYR A 338 1.05 9.11 -0.09
C TYR A 338 2.24 9.17 -1.04
N LEU A 339 3.11 10.17 -0.81
CA LEU A 339 4.46 10.25 -1.36
C LEU A 339 5.47 10.15 -0.22
N HIS A 340 6.52 9.39 -0.43
CA HIS A 340 7.62 9.20 0.50
C HIS A 340 8.91 9.75 -0.08
N ASP A 341 9.61 10.59 0.68
CA ASP A 341 10.91 11.10 0.29
C ASP A 341 12.06 10.25 0.85
N ALA A 342 13.24 10.42 0.28
CA ALA A 342 14.45 9.75 0.73
C ALA A 342 14.91 10.17 2.14
N MET A 343 14.46 11.33 2.62
CA MET A 343 14.79 11.87 3.95
C MET A 343 13.92 11.28 5.08
N GLY A 344 12.99 10.40 4.73
CA GLY A 344 12.12 9.71 5.69
C GLY A 344 10.79 10.41 5.97
N HIS A 345 10.41 11.46 5.23
CA HIS A 345 9.12 12.13 5.38
C HIS A 345 8.05 11.49 4.52
N THR A 346 6.81 11.57 4.98
CA THR A 346 5.61 11.17 4.24
C THR A 346 4.76 12.40 3.97
N TYR A 347 4.27 12.51 2.74
CA TYR A 347 3.38 13.58 2.30
C TYR A 347 2.05 12.99 1.84
N LEU A 348 0.94 13.58 2.27
CA LEU A 348 -0.36 13.35 1.66
C LEU A 348 -0.40 14.16 0.37
N ASP A 349 -0.51 13.49 -0.77
CA ASP A 349 -0.50 14.15 -2.07
C ASP A 349 -1.87 14.77 -2.38
N CYS A 350 -1.94 16.08 -2.30
CA CYS A 350 -3.11 16.88 -2.67
C CYS A 350 -2.86 17.72 -3.94
N VAL A 351 -1.81 17.41 -4.71
CA VAL A 351 -1.35 18.22 -5.85
C VAL A 351 -1.34 17.44 -7.17
N ASN A 352 -0.85 16.21 -7.17
CA ASN A 352 -0.65 15.45 -8.41
C ASN A 352 -1.98 14.85 -8.93
N ASN A 353 -2.68 15.59 -9.78
CA ASN A 353 -3.95 15.18 -10.38
C ASN A 353 -3.82 14.09 -11.45
N VAL A 354 -2.62 13.82 -11.96
CA VAL A 354 -2.39 12.78 -12.99
C VAL A 354 -2.60 11.37 -12.41
N CYS A 355 -2.28 11.16 -11.15
CA CYS A 355 -2.42 9.88 -10.46
C CYS A 355 -3.80 9.76 -9.78
N GLN A 356 -4.90 9.85 -10.52
CA GLN A 356 -6.27 9.89 -9.98
C GLN A 356 -6.63 8.67 -9.10
N TRP A 357 -6.06 7.49 -9.40
CA TRP A 357 -6.25 6.26 -8.63
C TRP A 357 -5.22 6.06 -7.52
N GLY A 358 -4.33 7.04 -7.33
CA GLY A 358 -3.21 6.98 -6.41
C GLY A 358 -1.92 6.44 -7.02
N HIS A 359 -0.81 6.73 -6.35
CA HIS A 359 0.52 6.31 -6.75
C HIS A 359 0.69 4.80 -6.63
N CYS A 360 1.30 4.18 -7.61
CA CYS A 360 1.61 2.73 -7.61
C CYS A 360 0.39 1.85 -7.33
N HIS A 361 -0.78 2.23 -7.89
CA HIS A 361 -2.00 1.43 -7.70
C HIS A 361 -1.78 0.00 -8.23
N PRO A 362 -1.98 -1.07 -7.41
CA PRO A 362 -1.55 -2.42 -7.74
C PRO A 362 -2.10 -2.96 -9.06
N THR A 363 -3.39 -2.73 -9.33
CA THR A 363 -4.04 -3.18 -10.57
C THR A 363 -3.41 -2.52 -11.81
N ILE A 364 -3.12 -1.21 -11.72
CA ILE A 364 -2.51 -0.46 -12.83
C ILE A 364 -1.07 -0.90 -13.03
N ALA A 365 -0.29 -1.01 -11.93
CA ALA A 365 1.11 -1.43 -11.99
C ALA A 365 1.24 -2.81 -12.65
N ARG A 366 0.43 -3.79 -12.22
CA ARG A 366 0.44 -5.15 -12.82
C ARG A 366 -0.02 -5.16 -14.27
N ALA A 367 -1.03 -4.37 -14.63
CA ALA A 367 -1.49 -4.30 -16.01
C ALA A 367 -0.40 -3.76 -16.94
N ILE A 368 0.32 -2.70 -16.52
CA ILE A 368 1.45 -2.15 -17.26
C ILE A 368 2.58 -3.18 -17.36
N GLN A 369 2.98 -3.80 -16.25
CA GLN A 369 4.01 -4.85 -16.24
C GLN A 369 3.65 -6.00 -17.18
N HIS A 370 2.42 -6.49 -17.11
CA HIS A 370 1.96 -7.57 -18.00
C HIS A 370 2.02 -7.16 -19.47
N GLN A 371 1.52 -5.96 -19.81
CA GLN A 371 1.47 -5.52 -21.20
C GLN A 371 2.87 -5.27 -21.78
N VAL A 372 3.77 -4.66 -21.00
CA VAL A 372 5.15 -4.39 -21.45
C VAL A 372 5.92 -5.69 -21.70
N THR A 373 5.70 -6.73 -20.90
CA THR A 373 6.33 -8.05 -21.10
C THR A 373 5.71 -8.84 -22.24
N LYS A 374 4.45 -8.55 -22.63
CA LYS A 374 3.74 -9.24 -23.71
C LYS A 374 3.99 -8.60 -25.07
N LEU A 375 3.73 -7.30 -25.17
CA LEU A 375 3.85 -6.54 -26.42
C LEU A 375 3.87 -5.04 -26.15
N ASN A 376 4.91 -4.36 -26.64
CA ASN A 376 4.97 -2.91 -26.74
C ASN A 376 5.38 -2.53 -28.15
N THR A 377 4.43 -2.09 -28.99
CA THR A 377 4.65 -1.76 -30.38
C THR A 377 3.79 -0.57 -30.81
N ASN A 378 3.98 -0.11 -32.07
CA ASN A 378 3.23 1.00 -32.61
C ASN A 378 1.83 0.59 -33.13
N SER A 379 1.00 1.57 -33.45
CA SER A 379 -0.39 1.42 -33.91
C SER A 379 -0.57 0.87 -35.33
N ARG A 380 0.53 0.48 -36.01
CA ARG A 380 0.43 -0.06 -37.38
C ARG A 380 -0.05 -1.51 -37.43
N TYR A 381 -0.08 -2.18 -36.28
CA TYR A 381 -0.47 -3.57 -36.17
C TYR A 381 -1.83 -3.68 -35.46
N ILE A 382 -2.55 -4.75 -35.75
CA ILE A 382 -3.82 -5.04 -35.09
C ILE A 382 -3.53 -5.81 -33.80
N TYR A 383 -4.09 -5.32 -32.69
CA TYR A 383 -4.08 -6.02 -31.40
C TYR A 383 -5.26 -5.55 -30.53
N ASP A 384 -5.82 -6.48 -29.76
CA ASP A 384 -7.13 -6.37 -29.13
C ASP A 384 -7.23 -5.22 -28.11
N VAL A 385 -6.20 -5.01 -27.28
CA VAL A 385 -6.21 -4.02 -26.19
C VAL A 385 -6.51 -2.60 -26.69
N MET A 386 -6.03 -2.26 -27.90
CA MET A 386 -6.27 -0.93 -28.47
C MET A 386 -7.75 -0.75 -28.86
N ALA A 387 -8.33 -1.77 -29.50
CA ALA A 387 -9.75 -1.76 -29.89
C ALA A 387 -10.66 -1.76 -28.65
N GLU A 388 -10.41 -2.65 -27.68
CA GLU A 388 -11.17 -2.69 -26.42
C GLU A 388 -11.13 -1.37 -25.66
N TYR A 389 -9.98 -0.69 -25.65
CA TYR A 389 -9.85 0.61 -24.98
C TYR A 389 -10.66 1.67 -25.74
N ALA A 390 -10.60 1.70 -27.08
CA ALA A 390 -11.40 2.61 -27.89
C ALA A 390 -12.89 2.41 -27.66
N ASP A 391 -13.38 1.17 -27.68
CA ASP A 391 -14.78 0.82 -27.43
C ASP A 391 -15.25 1.29 -26.05
N ARG A 392 -14.47 1.01 -25.01
CA ARG A 392 -14.80 1.45 -23.63
C ARG A 392 -14.81 2.97 -23.50
N LEU A 393 -13.88 3.65 -24.15
CA LEU A 393 -13.79 5.11 -24.08
C LEU A 393 -14.96 5.76 -24.83
N THR A 394 -15.25 5.34 -26.06
CA THR A 394 -16.35 5.90 -26.85
C THR A 394 -17.72 5.61 -26.24
N ALA A 395 -17.89 4.47 -25.54
CA ALA A 395 -19.12 4.18 -24.80
C ALA A 395 -19.42 5.19 -23.66
N THR A 396 -18.47 6.01 -23.25
CA THR A 396 -18.67 7.10 -22.28
C THR A 396 -18.97 8.45 -22.92
N MET A 397 -18.95 8.52 -24.26
CA MET A 397 -19.15 9.76 -25.04
C MET A 397 -20.55 9.81 -25.61
N PRO A 398 -21.04 11.01 -26.02
CA PRO A 398 -22.26 11.13 -26.82
C PRO A 398 -22.16 10.37 -28.16
N ASP A 399 -23.29 9.85 -28.67
CA ASP A 399 -23.35 9.00 -29.86
C ASP A 399 -22.57 9.47 -31.11
N PRO A 400 -22.45 10.76 -31.45
CA PRO A 400 -21.66 11.16 -32.60
C PRO A 400 -20.15 10.95 -32.44
N LEU A 401 -19.65 10.81 -31.19
CA LEU A 401 -18.24 10.70 -30.87
C LEU A 401 -17.80 9.23 -30.80
N SER A 402 -17.69 8.58 -31.93
CA SER A 402 -17.41 7.15 -32.06
C SER A 402 -15.98 6.81 -32.52
N VAL A 403 -15.11 7.80 -32.73
CA VAL A 403 -13.75 7.62 -33.24
C VAL A 403 -12.72 8.23 -32.26
N CYS A 404 -11.67 7.49 -31.94
CA CYS A 404 -10.60 7.92 -31.06
C CYS A 404 -9.27 8.11 -31.78
N PHE A 405 -8.53 9.15 -31.40
CA PHE A 405 -7.12 9.31 -31.70
C PHE A 405 -6.31 9.17 -30.42
N PHE A 406 -5.41 8.20 -30.35
CA PHE A 406 -4.49 8.03 -29.24
C PHE A 406 -3.16 8.72 -29.55
N VAL A 407 -2.72 9.56 -28.63
CA VAL A 407 -1.49 10.35 -28.72
C VAL A 407 -0.70 10.27 -27.39
N ASN A 408 0.51 10.83 -27.33
CA ASN A 408 1.39 10.63 -26.18
C ASN A 408 1.19 11.67 -25.05
N SER A 409 0.46 12.75 -25.31
CA SER A 409 0.22 13.80 -24.30
C SER A 409 -1.07 14.59 -24.57
N GLY A 410 -1.57 15.28 -23.55
CA GLY A 410 -2.66 16.23 -23.70
C GLY A 410 -2.32 17.39 -24.65
N SER A 411 -1.06 17.82 -24.70
CA SER A 411 -0.59 18.83 -25.67
C SER A 411 -0.74 18.35 -27.11
N GLU A 412 -0.35 17.10 -27.40
CA GLU A 412 -0.55 16.49 -28.72
C GLU A 412 -2.04 16.31 -29.06
N ALA A 413 -2.85 15.93 -28.07
CA ALA A 413 -4.30 15.77 -28.26
C ALA A 413 -4.96 17.11 -28.65
N ASN A 414 -4.67 18.17 -27.91
CA ASN A 414 -5.22 19.49 -28.21
C ASN A 414 -4.68 20.08 -29.52
N ASP A 415 -3.40 19.87 -29.83
CA ASP A 415 -2.82 20.28 -31.10
C ASP A 415 -3.48 19.56 -32.29
N LEU A 416 -3.71 18.25 -32.17
CA LEU A 416 -4.43 17.48 -33.18
C LEU A 416 -5.88 17.93 -33.31
N ALA A 417 -6.59 18.18 -32.21
CA ALA A 417 -7.96 18.68 -32.22
C ALA A 417 -8.07 20.04 -32.94
N LEU A 418 -7.17 20.97 -32.67
CA LEU A 418 -7.11 22.26 -33.35
C LEU A 418 -6.80 22.12 -34.85
N ARG A 419 -5.95 21.18 -35.23
CA ARG A 419 -5.64 20.88 -36.64
C ARG A 419 -6.87 20.33 -37.37
N LEU A 420 -7.59 19.42 -36.74
CA LEU A 420 -8.83 18.85 -37.28
C LEU A 420 -9.92 19.93 -37.42
N ALA A 421 -10.11 20.76 -36.40
CA ALA A 421 -11.07 21.87 -36.43
C ALA A 421 -10.74 22.86 -37.56
N HIS A 422 -9.49 23.26 -37.72
CA HIS A 422 -9.03 24.12 -38.81
C HIS A 422 -9.26 23.47 -40.18
N ALA A 423 -8.90 22.20 -40.35
CA ALA A 423 -9.07 21.48 -41.61
C ALA A 423 -10.56 21.35 -42.01
N TYR A 424 -11.44 21.16 -41.04
CA TYR A 424 -12.86 21.02 -41.24
C TYR A 424 -13.55 22.35 -41.57
N THR A 425 -13.23 23.42 -40.84
CA THR A 425 -13.89 24.72 -40.95
C THR A 425 -13.25 25.65 -41.95
N GLY A 426 -11.97 25.46 -42.30
CA GLY A 426 -11.17 26.42 -43.03
C GLY A 426 -10.85 27.70 -42.24
N GLN A 427 -11.25 27.77 -40.96
CA GLN A 427 -11.09 28.95 -40.10
C GLN A 427 -9.92 28.75 -39.12
N ARG A 428 -9.39 29.86 -38.57
CA ARG A 428 -8.26 29.83 -37.62
C ARG A 428 -8.61 30.35 -36.23
N ASP A 429 -9.67 31.13 -36.10
CA ASP A 429 -10.03 31.80 -34.87
C ASP A 429 -10.51 30.79 -33.83
N VAL A 430 -9.98 30.93 -32.60
CA VAL A 430 -10.28 30.06 -31.48
C VAL A 430 -10.76 30.89 -30.30
N ILE A 431 -11.84 30.45 -29.65
CA ILE A 431 -12.34 31.05 -28.41
C ILE A 431 -11.84 30.22 -27.24
N VAL A 432 -11.25 30.89 -26.24
CA VAL A 432 -10.66 30.28 -25.05
C VAL A 432 -11.14 30.98 -23.77
N VAL A 433 -11.17 30.22 -22.66
CA VAL A 433 -11.48 30.80 -21.34
C VAL A 433 -10.23 31.51 -20.79
N ASP A 434 -10.39 32.67 -20.16
CA ASP A 434 -9.29 33.37 -19.51
C ASP A 434 -8.58 32.48 -18.49
N LYS A 435 -7.28 32.69 -18.31
CA LYS A 435 -6.40 31.92 -17.41
C LYS A 435 -6.32 30.41 -17.70
N ALA A 436 -6.94 29.92 -18.78
CA ALA A 436 -6.87 28.51 -19.15
C ALA A 436 -5.47 28.09 -19.60
N TYR A 437 -5.18 26.81 -19.43
CA TYR A 437 -3.96 26.14 -19.91
C TYR A 437 -4.35 24.93 -20.76
N HIS A 438 -3.83 24.88 -21.99
CA HIS A 438 -4.18 23.83 -22.95
C HIS A 438 -3.01 22.97 -23.40
N GLY A 439 -1.81 23.22 -22.89
CA GLY A 439 -0.63 22.42 -23.22
C GLY A 439 0.61 23.25 -23.48
N ASN A 440 1.67 22.59 -23.96
CA ASN A 440 3.02 23.16 -24.10
C ASN A 440 3.61 23.06 -25.53
N SER A 441 2.83 22.61 -26.53
CA SER A 441 3.21 22.79 -27.95
C SER A 441 3.01 24.26 -28.35
N ASP A 442 3.56 24.69 -29.48
CA ASP A 442 3.44 26.09 -29.94
C ASP A 442 1.99 26.52 -30.02
N ARG A 443 1.14 25.74 -30.67
CA ARG A 443 -0.32 26.04 -30.78
C ARG A 443 -1.01 26.07 -29.44
N CYS A 444 -0.72 25.09 -28.58
CA CYS A 444 -1.32 25.07 -27.23
C CYS A 444 -0.86 26.25 -26.38
N THR A 445 0.38 26.71 -26.54
CA THR A 445 0.89 27.90 -25.86
C THR A 445 0.18 29.16 -26.35
N GLU A 446 -0.02 29.31 -27.67
CA GLU A 446 -0.74 30.45 -28.28
C GLU A 446 -2.17 30.58 -27.75
N ILE A 447 -2.87 29.47 -27.49
CA ILE A 447 -4.25 29.45 -26.99
C ILE A 447 -4.36 29.34 -25.45
N SER A 448 -3.26 29.43 -24.72
CA SER A 448 -3.22 29.34 -23.26
C SER A 448 -3.01 30.72 -22.62
N PRO A 449 -4.06 31.50 -22.26
CA PRO A 449 -3.90 32.81 -21.63
C PRO A 449 -3.02 32.76 -20.38
N HIS A 450 -3.09 31.66 -19.62
CA HIS A 450 -2.20 31.43 -18.48
C HIS A 450 -0.70 31.58 -18.82
N ARG A 451 -0.27 31.22 -20.02
CA ARG A 451 1.14 31.25 -20.44
C ARG A 451 1.59 32.59 -21.00
N ILE A 452 0.80 33.17 -21.87
CA ILE A 452 1.23 34.29 -22.72
C ILE A 452 0.51 35.60 -22.43
N ASP A 453 -0.62 35.59 -21.73
CA ASP A 453 -1.38 36.81 -21.41
C ASP A 453 -1.11 37.29 -19.97
N ARG A 454 0.13 37.73 -19.74
CA ARG A 454 0.63 38.26 -18.46
C ARG A 454 1.61 39.39 -18.68
N PRO A 455 1.83 40.28 -17.70
CA PRO A 455 2.84 41.31 -17.78
C PRO A 455 4.21 40.78 -18.22
N GLY A 456 4.80 41.37 -19.24
CA GLY A 456 6.09 40.98 -19.82
C GLY A 456 6.05 39.79 -20.75
N LYS A 457 4.85 39.31 -21.15
CA LYS A 457 4.64 38.26 -22.16
C LYS A 457 4.06 38.86 -23.45
N PRO A 458 4.12 38.16 -24.61
CA PRO A 458 3.72 38.66 -25.91
C PRO A 458 2.24 39.02 -26.05
N GLY A 459 1.37 38.50 -25.17
CA GLY A 459 -0.08 38.62 -25.32
C GLY A 459 -0.67 37.54 -26.27
N LEU A 460 -2.00 37.54 -26.38
CA LEU A 460 -2.72 36.62 -27.27
C LEU A 460 -2.56 37.02 -28.73
N PRO A 461 -2.37 36.04 -29.64
CA PRO A 461 -2.46 36.30 -31.09
C PRO A 461 -3.83 36.80 -31.49
N VAL A 462 -3.91 37.52 -32.60
CA VAL A 462 -5.15 38.16 -33.11
C VAL A 462 -6.27 37.15 -33.39
N HIS A 463 -5.96 35.90 -33.64
CA HIS A 463 -6.93 34.83 -33.90
C HIS A 463 -7.35 34.06 -32.63
N VAL A 464 -6.92 34.49 -31.45
CA VAL A 464 -7.28 33.87 -30.16
C VAL A 464 -8.11 34.86 -29.34
N HIS A 465 -9.37 34.49 -29.12
CA HIS A 465 -10.36 35.33 -28.45
C HIS A 465 -10.62 34.81 -27.03
N LYS A 466 -10.43 35.68 -26.07
CA LYS A 466 -10.54 35.35 -24.66
C LYS A 466 -11.90 35.74 -24.11
N ILE A 467 -12.59 34.82 -23.45
CA ILE A 467 -13.82 35.05 -22.69
C ILE A 467 -13.55 35.00 -21.19
N MET A 468 -14.43 35.59 -20.41
CA MET A 468 -14.33 35.61 -18.94
C MET A 468 -14.42 34.21 -18.37
N VAL A 469 -13.64 33.96 -17.29
CA VAL A 469 -13.78 32.74 -16.48
C VAL A 469 -15.19 32.70 -15.87
N PRO A 470 -15.97 31.63 -16.08
CA PRO A 470 -17.34 31.55 -15.56
C PRO A 470 -17.36 31.22 -14.05
N ASP A 471 -16.79 32.12 -13.23
CA ASP A 471 -16.66 32.00 -11.79
C ASP A 471 -17.91 32.58 -11.09
N THR A 472 -18.77 31.73 -10.57
CA THR A 472 -20.00 32.12 -9.86
C THR A 472 -19.74 32.64 -8.44
N PHE A 473 -18.54 32.49 -7.92
CA PHE A 473 -18.17 32.96 -6.58
C PHE A 473 -17.56 34.38 -6.62
N ARG A 474 -16.55 34.59 -7.47
CA ARG A 474 -15.80 35.86 -7.58
C ARG A 474 -16.25 36.75 -8.75
N GLY A 475 -16.79 36.11 -9.80
CA GLY A 475 -17.18 36.83 -11.01
C GLY A 475 -18.48 37.62 -10.87
N PRO A 476 -18.88 38.34 -11.92
CA PRO A 476 -20.00 39.25 -11.88
C PRO A 476 -21.37 38.53 -11.90
N TYR A 477 -21.45 37.34 -12.47
CA TYR A 477 -22.73 36.63 -12.61
C TYR A 477 -22.82 35.49 -11.57
N LYS A 478 -23.92 35.50 -10.81
CA LYS A 478 -24.18 34.55 -9.70
C LYS A 478 -25.61 33.99 -9.81
N GLY A 479 -25.90 32.90 -9.11
CA GLY A 479 -27.20 32.26 -9.06
C GLY A 479 -27.50 31.37 -10.28
N ALA A 480 -28.73 30.89 -10.41
CA ALA A 480 -29.12 29.85 -11.35
C ALA A 480 -28.93 30.25 -12.85
N ASP A 481 -29.01 31.54 -13.17
CA ASP A 481 -28.83 32.01 -14.55
C ASP A 481 -27.39 32.37 -14.93
N ALA A 482 -26.45 32.14 -14.02
CA ALA A 482 -25.04 32.52 -14.22
C ALA A 482 -24.45 31.87 -15.49
N GLY A 483 -24.73 30.59 -15.72
CA GLY A 483 -24.25 29.88 -16.90
C GLY A 483 -24.67 30.55 -18.20
N LYS A 484 -25.93 30.91 -18.32
CA LYS A 484 -26.47 31.61 -19.53
C LYS A 484 -25.83 33.01 -19.71
N LYS A 485 -25.62 33.73 -18.61
CA LYS A 485 -25.02 35.08 -18.68
C LYS A 485 -23.56 35.03 -19.10
N TYR A 486 -22.78 34.06 -18.58
CA TYR A 486 -21.40 33.85 -19.02
C TYR A 486 -21.30 33.38 -20.47
N ALA A 487 -22.24 32.54 -20.92
CA ALA A 487 -22.28 32.11 -22.31
C ALA A 487 -22.59 33.24 -23.30
N ALA A 488 -23.30 34.29 -22.87
CA ALA A 488 -23.57 35.46 -23.71
C ALA A 488 -22.30 36.18 -24.17
N ASP A 489 -21.19 36.11 -23.39
CA ASP A 489 -19.91 36.68 -23.81
C ASP A 489 -19.38 36.00 -25.10
N VAL A 490 -19.66 34.70 -25.29
CA VAL A 490 -19.29 33.97 -26.50
C VAL A 490 -20.03 34.54 -27.71
N VAL A 491 -21.34 34.86 -27.60
CA VAL A 491 -22.15 35.47 -28.68
C VAL A 491 -21.56 36.80 -29.11
N ASN A 492 -21.21 37.67 -28.17
CA ASN A 492 -20.59 38.97 -28.46
C ASN A 492 -19.28 38.82 -29.25
N ILE A 493 -18.46 37.84 -28.92
CA ILE A 493 -17.20 37.57 -29.63
C ILE A 493 -17.48 37.02 -31.03
N LEU A 494 -18.45 36.10 -31.18
CA LEU A 494 -18.85 35.56 -32.48
C LEU A 494 -19.33 36.67 -33.42
N GLU A 495 -20.16 37.60 -32.93
CA GLU A 495 -20.61 38.76 -33.69
C GLU A 495 -19.45 39.64 -34.17
N ASN A 496 -18.50 39.92 -33.31
CA ASN A 496 -17.32 40.71 -33.67
C ASN A 496 -16.46 40.01 -34.75
N ILE A 497 -16.21 38.72 -34.62
CA ILE A 497 -15.44 37.93 -35.59
C ILE A 497 -16.17 37.90 -36.94
N THR A 498 -17.48 37.72 -36.91
CA THR A 498 -18.33 37.68 -38.11
C THR A 498 -18.33 39.05 -38.83
N ASN A 499 -18.42 40.14 -38.10
CA ASN A 499 -18.35 41.50 -38.66
C ASN A 499 -17.01 41.77 -39.36
N GLU A 500 -15.94 41.12 -38.92
CA GLU A 500 -14.61 41.15 -39.56
C GLU A 500 -14.49 40.16 -40.72
N LYS A 501 -15.56 39.51 -41.14
CA LYS A 501 -15.62 38.49 -42.21
C LYS A 501 -14.71 37.29 -41.96
N ARG A 502 -14.52 36.94 -40.68
CA ARG A 502 -13.82 35.76 -40.21
C ARG A 502 -14.81 34.76 -39.62
N GLY A 503 -14.38 33.58 -39.37
CA GLY A 503 -15.18 32.55 -38.71
C GLY A 503 -14.37 31.82 -37.64
N VAL A 504 -15.06 31.18 -36.72
CA VAL A 504 -14.46 30.46 -35.60
C VAL A 504 -14.18 29.02 -35.99
N SER A 505 -12.98 28.54 -35.69
CA SER A 505 -12.53 27.16 -35.84
C SER A 505 -13.01 26.31 -34.69
N ALA A 506 -12.82 26.78 -33.46
CA ALA A 506 -13.11 26.02 -32.26
C ALA A 506 -13.38 26.91 -31.05
N PHE A 507 -14.17 26.40 -30.12
CA PHE A 507 -14.18 26.78 -28.72
C PHE A 507 -13.46 25.68 -27.95
N ILE A 508 -12.50 26.05 -27.05
CA ILE A 508 -11.79 25.11 -26.21
C ILE A 508 -11.79 25.60 -24.75
N ALA A 509 -12.13 24.70 -23.82
CA ALA A 509 -12.17 24.97 -22.40
C ALA A 509 -11.72 23.74 -21.62
N GLU A 510 -11.13 23.97 -20.45
CA GLU A 510 -10.97 22.91 -19.45
C GLU A 510 -12.36 22.53 -18.92
N SER A 511 -12.66 21.24 -18.77
CA SER A 511 -13.93 20.77 -18.17
C SER A 511 -14.09 21.22 -16.72
N LEU A 512 -12.98 21.41 -16.02
CA LEU A 512 -12.81 22.10 -14.76
C LEU A 512 -11.66 23.10 -14.95
N VAL A 513 -11.90 24.40 -14.75
CA VAL A 513 -10.87 25.43 -14.98
C VAL A 513 -9.80 25.34 -13.88
N GLY A 514 -8.89 24.37 -14.01
CA GLY A 514 -7.90 24.02 -13.00
C GLY A 514 -6.89 25.15 -12.75
N THR A 515 -6.24 25.59 -13.80
CA THR A 515 -5.22 26.67 -13.74
C THR A 515 -5.82 28.02 -13.35
N GLY A 516 -7.07 28.26 -13.69
CA GLY A 516 -7.80 29.50 -13.37
C GLY A 516 -8.32 29.58 -11.94
N GLY A 517 -8.18 28.54 -11.10
CA GLY A 517 -8.58 28.56 -9.70
C GLY A 517 -9.50 27.43 -9.26
N GLN A 518 -9.47 26.30 -9.92
CA GLN A 518 -10.31 25.12 -9.63
C GLN A 518 -11.81 25.41 -9.75
N ILE A 519 -12.18 26.10 -10.81
CA ILE A 519 -13.55 26.61 -11.00
C ILE A 519 -14.39 25.60 -11.76
N VAL A 520 -15.46 25.15 -11.14
CA VAL A 520 -16.50 24.32 -11.79
C VAL A 520 -17.33 25.21 -12.70
N LEU A 521 -17.51 24.78 -13.94
CA LEU A 521 -18.37 25.51 -14.89
C LEU A 521 -19.83 25.50 -14.40
N PRO A 522 -20.53 26.64 -14.42
CA PRO A 522 -21.90 26.71 -13.93
C PRO A 522 -22.87 25.95 -14.86
N ASP A 523 -23.96 25.46 -14.27
CA ASP A 523 -25.00 24.70 -15.00
C ASP A 523 -25.53 25.47 -16.22
N GLY A 524 -25.69 24.74 -17.31
CA GLY A 524 -26.18 25.29 -18.59
C GLY A 524 -25.18 26.13 -19.38
N TYR A 525 -23.96 26.38 -18.85
CA TYR A 525 -22.94 27.18 -19.56
C TYR A 525 -22.52 26.53 -20.88
N LEU A 526 -21.98 25.31 -20.82
CA LEU A 526 -21.55 24.58 -22.02
C LEU A 526 -22.70 24.28 -22.97
N GLU A 527 -23.89 23.98 -22.43
CA GLU A 527 -25.09 23.77 -23.26
C GLU A 527 -25.41 25.01 -24.15
N GLN A 528 -25.27 26.21 -23.58
CA GLN A 528 -25.50 27.44 -24.33
C GLN A 528 -24.36 27.77 -25.30
N VAL A 529 -23.11 27.48 -24.91
CA VAL A 529 -21.94 27.71 -25.77
C VAL A 529 -21.96 26.80 -27.00
N TYR A 530 -22.45 25.57 -26.87
CA TYR A 530 -22.53 24.61 -28.00
C TYR A 530 -23.72 24.81 -28.92
N LYS A 531 -24.72 25.59 -28.53
CA LYS A 531 -25.85 26.03 -29.41
C LYS A 531 -25.44 27.15 -30.33
#